data_e8e946eccff8f4066be35ec5ee6c429f
#
_entry.id   e8e946eccff8f4066be35ec5ee6c429f
#
_cell.length_a   1.000
_cell.length_b   1.000
_cell.length_c   1.000
_cell.angle_alpha   90.00
_cell.angle_beta   90.00
_cell.angle_gamma   90.00
#
_symmetry.space_group_name_H-M   'P 1'
#
loop_
_entity.id
_entity.type
_entity.pdbx_description
1 polymer ?
#
loop_
_entity_poly.entity_id
_entity_poly.type
_entity_poly.pdbx_seq_one_letter_code
_entity_poly.pdbx_strand_id
1 'polypeptide(L)'
;MLDLKQLTGDVCRIATEAGHFLKEERKNFRRESVVEKHAHDYVSYVDKESEVRIVKALSALLPEAGFITEEGSATYQDEPYCWVIDPLDGTTNY
;
A
#
# COMPACT_ATOMS: atom_id res chain seq x y z
N MET A 1 -15.49 -21.36 -1.57
CA MET A 1 -14.05 -21.61 -1.48
C MET A 1 -13.27 -20.59 -2.30
N LEU A 2 -12.16 -20.10 -1.77
CA LEU A 2 -11.35 -19.13 -2.50
C LEU A 2 -10.67 -19.76 -3.70
N ASP A 3 -10.71 -19.07 -4.83
CA ASP A 3 -9.90 -19.42 -5.99
C ASP A 3 -8.54 -18.73 -5.82
N LEU A 4 -7.57 -19.44 -5.28
CA LEU A 4 -6.27 -18.86 -4.96
C LEU A 4 -5.50 -18.41 -6.21
N LYS A 5 -5.72 -19.09 -7.34
CA LYS A 5 -5.06 -18.71 -8.59
C LYS A 5 -5.60 -17.36 -9.09
N GLN A 6 -6.92 -17.21 -9.09
CA GLN A 6 -7.57 -15.96 -9.48
C GLN A 6 -7.16 -14.83 -8.52
N LEU A 7 -7.22 -15.11 -7.22
CA LEU A 7 -6.87 -14.14 -6.19
C LEU A 7 -5.43 -13.66 -6.34
N THR A 8 -4.50 -14.60 -6.60
CA THR A 8 -3.10 -14.25 -6.80
C THR A 8 -2.93 -13.30 -7.99
N GLY A 9 -3.61 -13.57 -9.10
CA GLY A 9 -3.56 -12.69 -10.26
C GLY A 9 -4.06 -11.29 -9.95
N ASP A 10 -5.17 -11.21 -9.22
CA ASP A 10 -5.76 -9.93 -8.84
C ASP A 10 -4.85 -9.15 -7.89
N VAL A 11 -4.24 -9.84 -6.92
CA VAL A 11 -3.29 -9.22 -5.99
C VAL A 11 -2.06 -8.71 -6.73
N CYS A 12 -1.54 -9.47 -7.69
CA CYS A 12 -0.40 -9.03 -8.50
C CYS A 12 -0.72 -7.76 -9.26
N ARG A 13 -1.94 -7.65 -9.81
CA ARG A 13 -2.37 -6.43 -10.49
C ARG A 13 -2.43 -5.25 -9.53
N ILE A 14 -3.01 -5.44 -8.36
CA ILE A 14 -3.11 -4.40 -7.34
C ILE A 14 -1.72 -3.95 -6.90
N ALA A 15 -0.82 -4.88 -6.65
CA ALA A 15 0.55 -4.57 -6.26
C ALA A 15 1.29 -3.80 -7.35
N THR A 16 1.08 -4.17 -8.60
CA THR A 16 1.69 -3.49 -9.74
C THR A 16 1.21 -2.05 -9.84
N GLU A 17 -0.08 -1.82 -9.65
CA GLU A 17 -0.64 -0.46 -9.67
C GLU A 17 -0.09 0.38 -8.52
N ALA A 18 0.04 -0.20 -7.33
CA ALA A 18 0.64 0.49 -6.19
C ALA A 18 2.10 0.84 -6.48
N GLY A 19 2.84 -0.08 -7.10
CA GLY A 19 4.22 0.16 -7.51
C GLY A 19 4.36 1.30 -8.51
N HIS A 20 3.43 1.40 -9.46
CA HIS A 20 3.40 2.52 -10.41
C HIS A 20 3.17 3.84 -9.69
N PHE A 21 2.26 3.88 -8.74
CA PHE A 21 2.03 5.07 -7.94
C PHE A 21 3.30 5.50 -7.19
N LEU A 22 3.96 4.55 -6.52
CA LEU A 22 5.19 4.83 -5.79
C LEU A 22 6.29 5.35 -6.71
N LYS A 23 6.41 4.77 -7.89
CA LYS A 23 7.42 5.17 -8.87
C LYS A 23 7.17 6.59 -9.37
N GLU A 24 5.92 6.93 -9.67
CA GLU A 24 5.57 8.27 -10.13
C GLU A 24 5.80 9.31 -9.05
N GLU A 25 5.43 9.01 -7.82
CA GLU A 25 5.65 9.92 -6.70
C GLU A 25 7.14 10.14 -6.42
N ARG A 26 7.95 9.11 -6.60
CA ARG A 26 9.40 9.25 -6.43
C ARG A 26 9.99 10.21 -7.45
N LYS A 27 9.51 10.19 -8.68
CA LYS A 27 9.94 11.13 -9.71
C LYS A 27 9.59 12.56 -9.31
N ASN A 28 8.39 12.77 -8.82
CA ASN A 28 7.96 14.09 -8.35
C ASN A 28 8.79 14.57 -7.17
N PHE A 29 9.09 13.68 -6.24
CA PHE A 29 9.91 13.96 -5.08
C PHE A 29 11.31 14.47 -5.49
N ARG A 30 11.96 13.78 -6.41
CA ARG A 30 13.29 14.17 -6.89
C ARG A 30 13.27 15.49 -7.63
N ARG A 31 12.23 15.70 -8.43
CA ARG A 31 12.10 16.91 -9.25
C ARG A 31 11.97 18.16 -8.40
N GLU A 32 11.26 18.05 -7.31
CA GLU A 32 10.99 19.20 -6.46
C GLU A 32 12.12 19.54 -5.50
N SER A 33 13.12 18.73 -5.44
CA SER A 33 14.36 18.96 -4.72
C SER A 33 14.18 19.51 -3.30
N VAL A 34 13.71 18.69 -2.45
CA VAL A 34 13.12 19.12 -1.20
C VAL A 34 14.11 19.33 -0.07
N VAL A 35 13.83 20.30 0.75
CA VAL A 35 14.46 20.47 2.05
C VAL A 35 14.16 19.22 2.88
N GLU A 36 15.14 18.76 3.66
CA GLU A 36 15.05 17.52 4.43
C GLU A 36 13.75 17.37 5.20
N LYS A 37 13.26 18.44 5.79
CA LYS A 37 12.01 18.47 6.54
C LYS A 37 10.81 18.08 5.67
N HIS A 38 10.75 18.63 4.47
CA HIS A 38 9.67 18.33 3.54
C HIS A 38 9.80 16.93 2.96
N ALA A 39 11.02 16.44 2.81
CA ALA A 39 11.27 15.09 2.34
C ALA A 39 10.64 14.05 3.25
N HIS A 40 10.78 14.24 4.56
CA HIS A 40 10.24 13.33 5.55
C HIS A 40 8.70 13.29 5.52
N ASP A 41 8.08 14.46 5.44
CA ASP A 41 6.63 14.57 5.35
C ASP A 41 6.10 13.95 4.06
N TYR A 42 6.84 14.11 2.97
CA TYR A 42 6.46 13.56 1.68
C TYR A 42 6.47 12.04 1.69
N VAL A 43 7.50 11.43 2.26
CA VAL A 43 7.61 9.97 2.36
C VAL A 43 6.45 9.42 3.20
N SER A 44 6.11 10.07 4.30
CA SER A 44 4.96 9.68 5.13
C SER A 44 3.65 9.72 4.36
N TYR A 45 3.45 10.77 3.56
CA TYR A 45 2.27 10.90 2.71
C TYR A 45 2.19 9.75 1.70
N VAL A 46 3.30 9.47 1.01
CA VAL A 46 3.33 8.45 -0.03
C VAL A 46 3.05 7.06 0.56
N ASP A 47 3.66 6.77 1.69
CA ASP A 47 3.48 5.50 2.38
C ASP A 47 2.01 5.29 2.78
N LYS A 48 1.42 6.28 3.42
CA LYS A 48 0.03 6.21 3.84
C LYS A 48 -0.93 6.12 2.65
N GLU A 49 -0.70 6.92 1.62
CA GLU A 49 -1.57 6.93 0.46
C GLU A 49 -1.53 5.60 -0.29
N SER A 50 -0.35 5.01 -0.46
CA SER A 50 -0.24 3.71 -1.11
C SER A 50 -0.93 2.62 -0.29
N GLU A 51 -0.82 2.66 1.02
CA GLU A 51 -1.53 1.73 1.90
C GLU A 51 -3.05 1.85 1.73
N VAL A 52 -3.58 3.07 1.73
CA VAL A 52 -5.01 3.32 1.55
C VAL A 52 -5.50 2.76 0.22
N ARG A 53 -4.75 2.97 -0.84
CA ARG A 53 -5.10 2.45 -2.17
C ARG A 53 -5.15 0.94 -2.20
N ILE A 54 -4.17 0.29 -1.59
CA ILE A 54 -4.11 -1.17 -1.52
C ILE A 54 -5.27 -1.72 -0.69
N VAL A 55 -5.52 -1.15 0.49
CA VAL A 55 -6.61 -1.56 1.36
C VAL A 55 -7.95 -1.47 0.64
N LYS A 56 -8.17 -0.36 -0.05
CA LYS A 56 -9.42 -0.14 -0.78
C LYS A 56 -9.62 -1.18 -1.86
N ALA A 57 -8.58 -1.48 -2.63
CA ALA A 57 -8.65 -2.47 -3.70
C ALA A 57 -8.86 -3.88 -3.15
N LEU A 58 -8.15 -4.25 -2.09
CA LEU A 58 -8.28 -5.57 -1.49
C LEU A 58 -9.62 -5.74 -0.77
N SER A 59 -10.19 -4.69 -0.20
CA SER A 59 -11.51 -4.74 0.41
C SER A 59 -12.60 -5.07 -0.61
N ALA A 60 -12.46 -4.54 -1.82
CA ALA A 60 -13.37 -4.86 -2.90
C ALA A 60 -13.19 -6.29 -3.40
N LEU A 61 -11.95 -6.77 -3.39
CA LEU A 61 -11.60 -8.09 -3.88
C LEU A 61 -12.04 -9.20 -2.92
N LEU A 62 -11.84 -9.00 -1.62
CA LEU A 62 -12.14 -10.00 -0.59
C LEU A 62 -12.74 -9.31 0.63
N PRO A 63 -14.05 -8.98 0.59
CA PRO A 63 -14.69 -8.21 1.67
C PRO A 63 -14.64 -8.85 3.05
N GLU A 64 -14.48 -10.17 3.13
CA GLU A 64 -14.47 -10.90 4.40
C GLU A 64 -13.10 -10.92 5.09
N ALA A 65 -12.10 -10.28 4.50
CA ALA A 65 -10.76 -10.23 5.08
C ALA A 65 -10.55 -8.98 5.91
N GLY A 66 -9.79 -9.12 6.99
CA GLY A 66 -9.31 -8.00 7.77
C GLY A 66 -7.91 -7.58 7.33
N PHE A 67 -7.34 -6.63 8.05
CA PHE A 67 -6.06 -6.02 7.67
C PHE A 67 -5.16 -5.78 8.87
N ILE A 68 -3.88 -6.01 8.67
CA ILE A 68 -2.83 -5.53 9.56
C ILE A 68 -1.96 -4.62 8.72
N THR A 69 -1.95 -3.33 9.04
CA THR A 69 -1.27 -2.32 8.24
C THR A 69 -0.33 -1.51 9.10
N GLU A 70 0.75 -1.02 8.52
CA GLU A 70 1.74 -0.23 9.23
C GLU A 70 1.20 1.14 9.63
N GLU A 71 0.43 1.76 8.75
CA GLU A 71 -0.09 3.12 8.97
C GLU A 71 -1.47 3.15 9.62
N GLY A 72 -2.05 1.99 9.90
CA GLY A 72 -3.34 1.91 10.58
C GLY A 72 -4.53 2.31 9.75
N SER A 73 -4.45 2.18 8.41
CA SER A 73 -5.56 2.51 7.52
C SER A 73 -6.76 1.58 7.70
N ALA A 74 -6.54 0.41 8.26
CA ALA A 74 -7.60 -0.55 8.55
C ALA A 74 -7.15 -1.44 9.70
N THR A 75 -8.10 -2.18 10.29
CA THR A 75 -7.83 -3.01 11.46
C THR A 75 -8.30 -4.44 11.26
N TYR A 76 -7.70 -5.35 12.00
CA TYR A 76 -8.05 -6.76 12.00
C TYR A 76 -8.96 -7.04 13.21
N GLN A 77 -10.09 -7.66 12.95
CA GLN A 77 -11.09 -7.99 13.98
C GLN A 77 -11.46 -9.47 13.93
N ASP A 78 -10.46 -10.34 13.86
CA ASP A 78 -10.63 -11.78 13.82
C ASP A 78 -11.42 -12.31 12.63
N GLU A 79 -11.35 -11.63 11.50
CA GLU A 79 -11.94 -12.11 10.25
C GLU A 79 -11.25 -13.42 9.82
N PRO A 80 -11.95 -14.27 9.02
CA PRO A 80 -11.38 -15.56 8.60
C PRO A 80 -10.11 -15.46 7.77
N TYR A 81 -9.88 -14.30 7.14
CA TYR A 81 -8.66 -14.02 6.38
C TYR A 81 -8.11 -12.69 6.79
N CYS A 82 -6.81 -12.53 6.68
CA CYS A 82 -6.15 -11.29 7.06
C CYS A 82 -5.04 -10.95 6.07
N TRP A 83 -5.08 -9.72 5.55
CA TRP A 83 -4.00 -9.16 4.75
C TRP A 83 -3.00 -8.47 5.66
N VAL A 84 -1.72 -8.69 5.40
CA VAL A 84 -0.65 -7.96 6.08
C VAL A 84 0.00 -7.09 5.02
N ILE A 85 0.00 -5.78 5.23
CA ILE A 85 0.40 -4.81 4.20
C ILE A 85 1.49 -3.87 4.72
N ASP A 86 2.58 -3.82 3.98
CA ASP A 86 3.65 -2.83 4.16
C ASP A 86 4.07 -2.38 2.75
N PRO A 87 3.45 -1.33 2.22
CA PRO A 87 3.62 -0.97 0.81
C PRO A 87 4.97 -0.34 0.47
N LEU A 88 5.68 0.21 1.45
CA LEU A 88 6.93 0.91 1.22
C LEU A 88 7.94 0.53 2.29
N ASP A 89 8.51 -0.65 2.13
CA ASP A 89 9.52 -1.17 3.05
C ASP A 89 10.83 -0.39 2.89
N GLY A 90 11.48 -0.12 4.01
CA GLY A 90 12.74 0.60 3.98
C GLY A 90 12.60 2.04 3.49
N THR A 91 11.72 2.81 4.12
CA THR A 91 11.41 4.18 3.70
C THR A 91 12.63 5.10 3.66
N THR A 92 13.67 4.80 4.43
CA THR A 92 14.91 5.58 4.42
C THR A 92 15.63 5.50 3.08
N ASN A 93 15.35 4.46 2.30
CA ASN A 93 15.97 4.25 0.99
C ASN A 93 15.12 4.78 -0.16
N TYR A 94 13.95 5.31 0.15
CA TYR A 94 13.06 5.85 -0.85
C TYR A 94 13.55 7.18 -1.40
#